data_d6f0e440b3a43954a661f925e3d77dd3
#
_entry.id   d6f0e440b3a43954a661f925e3d77dd3
#
_cell.length_a   1.000
_cell.length_b   1.000
_cell.length_c   1.000
_cell.angle_alpha   90.00
_cell.angle_beta   90.00
_cell.angle_gamma   90.00
#
_symmetry.space_group_name_H-M   'P 1'
#
loop_
_entity.id
_entity.type
_entity.pdbx_description
1 polymer ?
#
loop_
_entity_poly.entity_id
_entity_poly.type
_entity_poly.pdbx_seq_one_letter_code
_entity_poly.pdbx_strand_id
1 'polypeptide(L)'
;CEKLEYYPNITYSTFKSLKKVQDNKYDFVVFDESHAIPPDNILPIVTKIVKNNDKVILASGTYSEDTLLNLKFSTGLQQIVNYSTDDAINDGIVNNFKVEVHLFKLDNTKSVQFGGLKKWYSTDYKECQRMSKKIDNSFGQDKMMAALFRMKMINSCQSLIRVVKKWIEDNPDKRFILFTGDEKVGMNYNIPMFNSKSKNNDVLKDFQEYRSNSLCLIKKGGTGVTYEGLDTILITDINSNSETLEQRCGRSLLFEEGKESTVHIFCSLEEFQMNWLNKSLESINPNRI
;
A
#
# COMPACT_ATOMS: atom_id res chain seq x y z
N CYS A 1 -6.13 15.31 -7.07
CA CYS A 1 -5.42 15.55 -8.34
C CYS A 1 -4.80 16.92 -8.23
N GLU A 2 -3.49 16.98 -8.07
CA GLU A 2 -2.72 18.17 -8.40
C GLU A 2 -3.13 18.60 -9.78
N LYS A 3 -3.19 19.91 -10.04
CA LYS A 3 -3.43 20.44 -11.37
C LYS A 3 -2.35 19.88 -12.26
N LEU A 4 -2.67 18.83 -13.04
CA LEU A 4 -1.86 18.44 -14.17
C LEU A 4 -1.72 19.73 -14.99
N GLU A 5 -0.50 20.22 -15.16
CA GLU A 5 -0.25 21.32 -16.07
C GLU A 5 -0.84 20.90 -17.41
N TYR A 6 -1.75 21.70 -17.91
CA TYR A 6 -2.45 21.38 -19.14
C TYR A 6 -1.50 21.61 -20.31
N TYR A 7 -0.92 20.54 -20.80
CA TYR A 7 -0.16 20.55 -22.05
C TYR A 7 -1.15 20.36 -23.20
N PRO A 8 -1.25 21.30 -24.16
CA PRO A 8 -2.28 21.29 -25.20
C PRO A 8 -2.24 20.04 -26.09
N ASN A 9 -1.12 19.35 -26.15
CA ASN A 9 -0.92 18.14 -26.97
C ASN A 9 -1.05 16.83 -26.17
N ILE A 10 -1.44 16.88 -24.89
CA ILE A 10 -1.59 15.69 -24.05
C ILE A 10 -3.05 15.50 -23.65
N THR A 11 -3.57 14.32 -23.92
CA THR A 11 -4.91 13.90 -23.45
C THR A 11 -4.76 13.01 -22.23
N TYR A 12 -5.30 13.44 -21.10
CA TYR A 12 -5.33 12.66 -19.87
C TYR A 12 -6.66 11.94 -19.71
N SER A 13 -6.62 10.67 -19.35
CA SER A 13 -7.81 9.87 -19.08
C SER A 13 -7.58 8.93 -17.90
N THR A 14 -8.62 8.67 -17.13
CA THR A 14 -8.61 7.59 -16.12
C THR A 14 -9.09 6.29 -16.76
N PHE A 15 -8.78 5.14 -16.19
CA PHE A 15 -9.30 3.85 -16.67
C PHE A 15 -10.83 3.84 -16.82
N LYS A 16 -11.55 4.49 -15.91
CA LYS A 16 -13.02 4.62 -15.98
C LYS A 16 -13.51 5.45 -17.17
N SER A 17 -12.67 6.33 -17.68
CA SER A 17 -13.00 7.26 -18.77
C SER A 17 -12.48 6.81 -20.13
N LEU A 18 -11.71 5.75 -20.23
CA LEU A 18 -11.05 5.27 -21.46
C LEU A 18 -12.04 5.04 -22.60
N LYS A 19 -13.27 4.64 -22.31
CA LYS A 19 -14.31 4.46 -23.35
C LYS A 19 -14.55 5.71 -24.20
N LYS A 20 -14.30 6.92 -23.65
CA LYS A 20 -14.48 8.19 -24.35
C LYS A 20 -13.39 8.47 -25.38
N VAL A 21 -12.24 7.84 -25.25
CA VAL A 21 -11.04 8.08 -26.07
C VAL A 21 -10.57 6.83 -26.81
N GLN A 22 -11.29 5.73 -26.72
CA GLN A 22 -10.89 4.42 -27.26
C GLN A 22 -10.76 4.36 -28.79
N ASP A 23 -11.42 5.27 -29.50
CA ASP A 23 -11.43 5.34 -30.95
C ASP A 23 -10.46 6.40 -31.52
N ASN A 24 -9.81 7.16 -30.63
CA ASN A 24 -8.86 8.20 -31.05
C ASN A 24 -7.53 7.57 -31.45
N LYS A 25 -6.83 8.22 -32.38
CA LYS A 25 -5.42 7.94 -32.70
C LYS A 25 -4.52 8.94 -32.01
N TYR A 26 -3.44 8.43 -31.47
CA TYR A 26 -2.40 9.20 -30.79
C TYR A 26 -1.03 8.83 -31.34
N ASP A 27 -0.09 9.74 -31.32
CA ASP A 27 1.31 9.47 -31.70
C ASP A 27 1.98 8.54 -30.68
N PHE A 28 1.54 8.63 -29.43
CA PHE A 28 2.09 7.86 -28.32
C PHE A 28 1.04 7.68 -27.22
N VAL A 29 0.95 6.48 -26.64
CA VAL A 29 0.03 6.17 -25.54
C VAL A 29 0.79 5.55 -24.37
N VAL A 30 0.57 6.06 -23.17
CA VAL A 30 1.08 5.47 -21.94
C VAL A 30 -0.07 5.11 -21.03
N PHE A 31 -0.10 3.85 -20.59
CA PHE A 31 -0.96 3.40 -19.52
C PHE A 31 -0.11 3.26 -18.25
N ASP A 32 -0.25 4.23 -17.37
CA ASP A 32 0.41 4.20 -16.05
C ASP A 32 -0.39 3.31 -15.07
N GLU A 33 0.31 2.69 -14.13
CA GLU A 33 -0.24 1.70 -13.17
C GLU A 33 -1.07 0.60 -13.86
N SER A 34 -0.57 0.09 -14.98
CA SER A 34 -1.31 -0.83 -15.84
C SER A 34 -1.56 -2.21 -15.19
N HIS A 35 -0.91 -2.54 -14.07
CA HIS A 35 -1.28 -3.69 -13.23
C HIS A 35 -2.72 -3.58 -12.67
N ALA A 36 -3.24 -2.37 -12.53
CA ALA A 36 -4.58 -2.11 -12.00
C ALA A 36 -5.69 -2.15 -13.07
N ILE A 37 -5.39 -2.55 -14.30
CA ILE A 37 -6.39 -2.68 -15.38
C ILE A 37 -7.35 -3.83 -15.06
N PRO A 38 -8.66 -3.56 -14.81
CA PRO A 38 -9.64 -4.59 -14.57
C PRO A 38 -9.84 -5.48 -15.81
N PRO A 39 -9.71 -6.82 -15.67
CA PRO A 39 -9.72 -7.72 -16.82
C PRO A 39 -11.07 -7.72 -17.57
N ASP A 40 -12.20 -7.65 -16.84
CA ASP A 40 -13.51 -7.86 -17.43
C ASP A 40 -14.03 -6.66 -18.25
N ASN A 41 -13.78 -5.44 -17.77
CA ASN A 41 -14.45 -4.25 -18.32
C ASN A 41 -13.48 -3.27 -19.02
N ILE A 42 -12.25 -3.20 -18.60
CA ILE A 42 -11.28 -2.19 -19.07
C ILE A 42 -10.28 -2.80 -20.03
N LEU A 43 -9.83 -4.03 -19.79
CA LEU A 43 -8.86 -4.69 -20.64
C LEU A 43 -9.28 -4.77 -22.13
N PRO A 44 -10.56 -5.05 -22.48
CA PRO A 44 -11.00 -5.00 -23.88
C PRO A 44 -10.85 -3.59 -24.51
N ILE A 45 -11.07 -2.52 -23.73
CA ILE A 45 -10.90 -1.14 -24.20
C ILE A 45 -9.42 -0.84 -24.40
N VAL A 46 -8.57 -1.22 -23.45
CA VAL A 46 -7.11 -1.10 -23.56
C VAL A 46 -6.60 -1.83 -24.81
N THR A 47 -7.05 -3.07 -25.02
CA THR A 47 -6.72 -3.88 -26.20
C THR A 47 -7.07 -3.15 -27.51
N LYS A 48 -8.24 -2.51 -27.55
CA LYS A 48 -8.67 -1.73 -28.73
C LYS A 48 -7.77 -0.52 -28.96
N ILE A 49 -7.43 0.23 -27.87
CA ILE A 49 -6.52 1.38 -27.97
C ILE A 49 -5.13 0.92 -28.45
N VAL A 50 -4.60 -0.18 -27.89
CA VAL A 50 -3.31 -0.74 -28.32
C VAL A 50 -3.30 -1.09 -29.79
N LYS A 51 -4.37 -1.73 -30.31
CA LYS A 51 -4.49 -2.08 -31.73
C LYS A 51 -4.62 -0.87 -32.67
N ASN A 52 -5.11 0.24 -32.18
CA ASN A 52 -5.32 1.45 -32.96
C ASN A 52 -4.11 2.39 -32.98
N ASN A 53 -3.10 2.14 -32.15
CA ASN A 53 -1.95 3.03 -31.97
C ASN A 53 -0.63 2.27 -32.07
N ASP A 54 0.34 2.82 -32.78
CA ASP A 54 1.59 2.13 -33.10
C ASP A 54 2.62 2.19 -31.96
N LYS A 55 2.53 3.20 -31.10
CA LYS A 55 3.48 3.40 -29.99
C LYS A 55 2.74 3.41 -28.68
N VAL A 56 2.79 2.28 -27.98
CA VAL A 56 2.07 2.09 -26.71
C VAL A 56 3.02 1.52 -25.65
N ILE A 57 2.98 2.11 -24.47
CA ILE A 57 3.68 1.62 -23.28
C ILE A 57 2.63 1.27 -22.21
N LEU A 58 2.75 0.09 -21.64
CA LEU A 58 2.11 -0.30 -20.38
C LEU A 58 3.17 -0.21 -19.28
N ALA A 59 3.06 0.79 -18.42
CA ALA A 59 3.98 1.00 -17.31
C ALA A 59 3.37 0.54 -15.99
N SER A 60 4.18 -0.07 -15.14
CA SER A 60 3.82 -0.40 -13.76
C SER A 60 5.07 -0.63 -12.94
N GLY A 61 5.04 -0.23 -11.68
CA GLY A 61 6.10 -0.57 -10.72
C GLY A 61 6.11 -2.06 -10.35
N THR A 62 4.97 -2.73 -10.52
CA THR A 62 4.80 -4.15 -10.11
C THR A 62 3.81 -4.84 -11.03
N TYR A 63 4.14 -6.05 -11.46
CA TYR A 63 3.23 -6.96 -12.16
C TYR A 63 3.25 -8.33 -11.52
N SER A 64 2.08 -8.89 -11.21
CA SER A 64 2.01 -10.34 -10.99
C SER A 64 2.18 -11.07 -12.33
N GLU A 65 2.72 -12.29 -12.31
CA GLU A 65 2.90 -13.11 -13.53
C GLU A 65 1.59 -13.27 -14.29
N ASP A 66 0.48 -13.54 -13.60
CA ASP A 66 -0.84 -13.69 -14.19
C ASP A 66 -1.31 -12.41 -14.89
N THR A 67 -1.12 -11.24 -14.25
CA THR A 67 -1.48 -9.96 -14.85
C THR A 67 -0.65 -9.69 -16.10
N LEU A 68 0.64 -9.94 -16.04
CA LEU A 68 1.55 -9.75 -17.17
C LEU A 68 1.19 -10.66 -18.36
N LEU A 69 0.91 -11.93 -18.10
CA LEU A 69 0.47 -12.90 -19.12
C LEU A 69 -0.84 -12.47 -19.76
N ASN A 70 -1.82 -12.04 -18.95
CA ASN A 70 -3.11 -11.57 -19.45
C ASN A 70 -2.98 -10.33 -20.33
N LEU A 71 -2.14 -9.36 -19.91
CA LEU A 71 -1.88 -8.16 -20.71
C LEU A 71 -1.19 -8.49 -22.03
N LYS A 72 -0.14 -9.32 -22.01
CA LYS A 72 0.55 -9.77 -23.22
C LYS A 72 -0.41 -10.46 -24.20
N PHE A 73 -1.17 -11.44 -23.71
CA PHE A 73 -2.09 -12.21 -24.54
C PHE A 73 -3.17 -11.33 -25.15
N SER A 74 -3.75 -10.42 -24.36
CA SER A 74 -4.85 -9.57 -24.81
C SER A 74 -4.41 -8.47 -25.75
N THR A 75 -3.26 -7.83 -25.48
CA THR A 75 -2.79 -6.66 -26.25
C THR A 75 -1.86 -7.02 -27.39
N GLY A 76 -1.22 -8.17 -27.35
CA GLY A 76 -0.18 -8.56 -28.32
C GLY A 76 1.17 -7.86 -28.11
N LEU A 77 1.34 -7.05 -27.08
CA LEU A 77 2.61 -6.42 -26.74
C LEU A 77 3.62 -7.46 -26.23
N GLN A 78 4.81 -7.51 -26.84
CA GLN A 78 5.79 -8.57 -26.56
C GLN A 78 7.02 -8.10 -25.81
N GLN A 79 7.43 -6.87 -26.02
CA GLN A 79 8.62 -6.32 -25.39
C GLN A 79 8.39 -6.08 -23.91
N ILE A 80 9.30 -6.54 -23.08
CA ILE A 80 9.31 -6.26 -21.66
C ILE A 80 10.71 -5.74 -21.32
N VAL A 81 10.67 -4.59 -20.68
CA VAL A 81 11.83 -4.05 -19.97
C VAL A 81 11.49 -4.21 -18.50
N ASN A 82 12.22 -5.07 -17.80
CA ASN A 82 12.17 -5.18 -16.36
C ASN A 82 13.34 -4.37 -15.79
N TYR A 83 13.00 -3.33 -15.04
CA TYR A 83 13.96 -2.50 -14.33
C TYR A 83 13.60 -2.56 -12.85
N SER A 84 14.34 -3.40 -12.12
CA SER A 84 14.03 -3.69 -10.73
C SER A 84 14.40 -2.53 -9.80
N THR A 85 13.85 -2.53 -8.60
CA THR A 85 14.27 -1.59 -7.54
C THR A 85 15.78 -1.75 -7.24
N ASP A 86 16.33 -2.96 -7.33
CA ASP A 86 17.76 -3.21 -7.15
C ASP A 86 18.60 -2.55 -8.24
N ASP A 87 18.16 -2.65 -9.51
CA ASP A 87 18.82 -1.98 -10.63
C ASP A 87 18.81 -0.46 -10.41
N ALA A 88 17.65 0.10 -10.04
CA ALA A 88 17.50 1.52 -9.79
C ALA A 88 18.38 2.04 -8.62
N ILE A 89 18.57 1.23 -7.58
CA ILE A 89 19.48 1.53 -6.48
C ILE A 89 20.94 1.46 -6.94
N ASN A 90 21.30 0.41 -7.66
CA ASN A 90 22.68 0.23 -8.16
C ASN A 90 23.08 1.33 -9.15
N ASP A 91 22.14 1.82 -9.95
CA ASP A 91 22.34 2.92 -10.89
C ASP A 91 22.26 4.31 -10.22
N GLY A 92 21.97 4.37 -8.88
CA GLY A 92 21.87 5.62 -8.15
C GLY A 92 20.67 6.49 -8.52
N ILE A 93 19.60 5.87 -9.03
CA ILE A 93 18.36 6.59 -9.42
C ILE A 93 17.43 6.75 -8.21
N VAL A 94 17.46 5.78 -7.30
CA VAL A 94 16.71 5.79 -6.04
C VAL A 94 17.61 5.42 -4.86
N ASN A 95 17.24 5.82 -3.66
CA ASN A 95 17.99 5.51 -2.47
C ASN A 95 17.83 4.05 -2.04
N ASN A 96 18.84 3.55 -1.33
CA ASN A 96 18.74 2.27 -0.66
C ASN A 96 17.76 2.33 0.52
N PHE A 97 17.22 1.18 0.89
CA PHE A 97 16.35 1.04 2.05
C PHE A 97 16.59 -0.28 2.77
N LYS A 98 16.25 -0.32 4.04
CA LYS A 98 16.20 -1.52 4.85
C LYS A 98 14.82 -1.73 5.41
N VAL A 99 14.47 -2.98 5.72
CA VAL A 99 13.21 -3.36 6.36
C VAL A 99 13.49 -3.86 7.76
N GLU A 100 12.83 -3.29 8.74
CA GLU A 100 12.90 -3.71 10.14
C GLU A 100 11.53 -4.26 10.56
N VAL A 101 11.49 -5.51 10.99
CA VAL A 101 10.26 -6.16 11.43
C VAL A 101 10.15 -6.13 12.96
N HIS A 102 9.10 -5.46 13.44
CA HIS A 102 8.77 -5.38 14.86
C HIS A 102 7.73 -6.43 15.22
N LEU A 103 8.18 -7.54 15.81
CA LEU A 103 7.30 -8.63 16.23
C LEU A 103 6.68 -8.34 17.60
N PHE A 104 5.37 -8.53 17.74
CA PHE A 104 4.68 -8.38 19.02
C PHE A 104 3.73 -9.52 19.33
N LYS A 105 3.48 -9.75 20.63
CA LYS A 105 2.49 -10.72 21.12
C LYS A 105 1.16 -10.03 21.40
N LEU A 106 0.07 -10.72 21.08
CA LEU A 106 -1.25 -10.28 21.48
C LEU A 106 -1.39 -10.37 23.00
N ASP A 107 -1.92 -9.32 23.62
CA ASP A 107 -2.12 -9.26 25.05
C ASP A 107 -3.25 -10.20 25.47
N ASN A 108 -2.97 -11.07 26.44
CA ASN A 108 -3.94 -11.98 27.06
C ASN A 108 -4.32 -11.56 28.49
N THR A 109 -3.84 -10.44 28.96
CA THR A 109 -4.03 -9.98 30.35
C THR A 109 -5.03 -8.84 30.47
N LYS A 110 -4.97 -7.87 29.56
CA LYS A 110 -5.82 -6.68 29.58
C LYS A 110 -7.09 -6.90 28.77
N SER A 111 -8.22 -6.77 29.45
CA SER A 111 -9.53 -6.82 28.81
C SER A 111 -9.84 -5.49 28.14
N VAL A 112 -10.26 -5.55 26.88
CA VAL A 112 -10.69 -4.42 26.06
C VAL A 112 -12.10 -4.65 25.54
N GLN A 113 -12.79 -3.56 25.19
CA GLN A 113 -14.15 -3.64 24.68
C GLN A 113 -14.13 -3.93 23.18
N PHE A 114 -14.86 -4.96 22.77
CA PHE A 114 -15.13 -5.31 21.38
C PHE A 114 -16.60 -5.12 21.03
N GLY A 115 -16.90 -5.10 19.74
CA GLY A 115 -18.26 -5.03 19.22
C GLY A 115 -18.76 -3.62 18.99
N GLY A 116 -19.87 -3.51 18.25
CA GLY A 116 -20.58 -2.27 17.95
C GLY A 116 -21.88 -2.17 18.77
N LEU A 117 -22.98 -2.67 18.22
CA LEU A 117 -24.29 -2.68 18.89
C LEU A 117 -24.34 -3.60 20.11
N LYS A 118 -23.73 -4.80 20.00
CA LYS A 118 -23.53 -5.71 21.12
C LYS A 118 -22.07 -5.60 21.55
N LYS A 119 -21.85 -5.11 22.77
CA LYS A 119 -20.54 -4.90 23.35
C LYS A 119 -20.19 -6.08 24.26
N TRP A 120 -18.93 -6.54 24.18
CA TRP A 120 -18.37 -7.52 25.10
C TRP A 120 -16.94 -7.16 25.44
N TYR A 121 -16.42 -7.74 26.52
CA TYR A 121 -15.04 -7.54 26.95
C TYR A 121 -14.25 -8.83 26.73
N SER A 122 -13.07 -8.70 26.15
CA SER A 122 -12.16 -9.80 25.88
C SER A 122 -10.72 -9.27 25.81
N THR A 123 -9.75 -10.15 25.73
CA THR A 123 -8.36 -9.77 25.44
C THR A 123 -8.10 -9.85 23.94
N ASP A 124 -7.08 -9.14 23.45
CA ASP A 124 -6.69 -9.20 22.03
C ASP A 124 -6.42 -10.65 21.60
N TYR A 125 -5.72 -11.43 22.43
CA TYR A 125 -5.43 -12.84 22.18
C TYR A 125 -6.70 -13.69 22.09
N LYS A 126 -7.57 -13.62 23.11
CA LYS A 126 -8.81 -14.44 23.14
C LYS A 126 -9.71 -14.13 21.96
N GLU A 127 -9.80 -12.85 21.57
CA GLU A 127 -10.64 -12.45 20.44
C GLU A 127 -10.05 -12.95 19.10
N CYS A 128 -8.72 -12.92 18.94
CA CYS A 128 -8.05 -13.52 17.80
C CYS A 128 -8.33 -15.01 17.69
N GLN A 129 -8.19 -15.75 18.79
CA GLN A 129 -8.47 -17.19 18.84
C GLN A 129 -9.95 -17.50 18.56
N ARG A 130 -10.87 -16.68 19.06
CA ARG A 130 -12.32 -16.82 18.78
C ARG A 130 -12.60 -16.68 17.28
N MET A 131 -11.97 -15.69 16.61
CA MET A 131 -12.14 -15.49 15.18
C MET A 131 -11.49 -16.62 14.37
N SER A 132 -10.34 -17.13 14.78
CA SER A 132 -9.67 -18.27 14.12
C SER A 132 -10.54 -19.52 14.18
N LYS A 133 -11.08 -19.87 15.35
CA LYS A 133 -12.04 -20.98 15.50
C LYS A 133 -13.28 -20.79 14.63
N LYS A 134 -13.77 -19.56 14.50
CA LYS A 134 -14.90 -19.27 13.61
C LYS A 134 -14.56 -19.53 12.16
N ILE A 135 -13.36 -19.18 11.70
CA ILE A 135 -12.88 -19.46 10.36
C ILE A 135 -12.83 -20.97 10.10
N ASP A 136 -12.29 -21.74 11.05
CA ASP A 136 -12.15 -23.19 10.94
C ASP A 136 -13.52 -23.91 10.84
N ASN A 137 -14.52 -23.37 11.54
CA ASN A 137 -15.88 -23.92 11.59
C ASN A 137 -16.85 -23.30 10.55
N SER A 138 -16.38 -22.47 9.64
CA SER A 138 -17.21 -21.79 8.64
C SER A 138 -16.82 -22.18 7.23
N PHE A 139 -17.77 -22.04 6.29
CA PHE A 139 -17.59 -22.33 4.87
C PHE A 139 -18.00 -21.14 4.00
N GLY A 140 -17.52 -21.11 2.76
CA GLY A 140 -17.95 -20.14 1.75
C GLY A 140 -17.82 -18.70 2.23
N GLN A 141 -18.89 -17.93 2.08
CA GLN A 141 -18.93 -16.49 2.41
C GLN A 141 -18.72 -16.22 3.91
N ASP A 142 -19.23 -17.08 4.79
CA ASP A 142 -19.07 -16.91 6.25
C ASP A 142 -17.61 -17.05 6.66
N LYS A 143 -16.87 -17.98 6.05
CA LYS A 143 -15.43 -18.14 6.26
C LYS A 143 -14.66 -16.89 5.84
N MET A 144 -14.97 -16.36 4.67
CA MET A 144 -14.37 -15.13 4.14
C MET A 144 -14.65 -13.93 5.07
N MET A 145 -15.89 -13.78 5.52
CA MET A 145 -16.27 -12.70 6.44
C MET A 145 -15.55 -12.81 7.78
N ALA A 146 -15.45 -14.03 8.34
CA ALA A 146 -14.71 -14.27 9.58
C ALA A 146 -13.21 -13.92 9.45
N ALA A 147 -12.59 -14.27 8.31
CA ALA A 147 -11.21 -13.91 8.01
C ALA A 147 -11.01 -12.38 7.90
N LEU A 148 -11.91 -11.68 7.23
CA LEU A 148 -11.90 -10.21 7.16
C LEU A 148 -12.05 -9.56 8.54
N PHE A 149 -12.92 -10.10 9.40
CA PHE A 149 -13.07 -9.62 10.77
C PHE A 149 -11.82 -9.86 11.60
N ARG A 150 -11.17 -11.03 11.48
CA ARG A 150 -9.90 -11.32 12.17
C ARG A 150 -8.81 -10.34 11.72
N MET A 151 -8.67 -10.11 10.42
CA MET A 151 -7.73 -9.14 9.87
C MET A 151 -7.98 -7.73 10.43
N LYS A 152 -9.23 -7.25 10.42
CA LYS A 152 -9.57 -5.94 10.98
C LYS A 152 -9.27 -5.86 12.47
N MET A 153 -9.58 -6.90 13.21
CA MET A 153 -9.32 -6.96 14.66
C MET A 153 -7.82 -6.84 14.96
N ILE A 154 -6.97 -7.61 14.27
CA ILE A 154 -5.52 -7.53 14.46
C ILE A 154 -4.98 -6.14 14.10
N ASN A 155 -5.39 -5.58 12.97
CA ASN A 155 -4.92 -4.27 12.50
C ASN A 155 -5.44 -3.10 13.39
N SER A 156 -6.33 -3.37 14.35
CA SER A 156 -6.88 -2.38 15.28
C SER A 156 -6.72 -2.75 16.75
N CYS A 157 -5.99 -3.81 17.07
CA CYS A 157 -5.86 -4.30 18.45
C CYS A 157 -5.00 -3.35 19.31
N GLN A 158 -5.28 -3.35 20.62
CA GLN A 158 -4.55 -2.49 21.55
C GLN A 158 -3.07 -2.89 21.70
N SER A 159 -2.75 -4.15 21.45
CA SER A 159 -1.37 -4.64 21.42
C SER A 159 -0.54 -3.95 20.33
N LEU A 160 -1.07 -3.86 19.11
CA LEU A 160 -0.45 -3.15 17.99
C LEU A 160 -0.33 -1.66 18.31
N ILE A 161 -1.41 -1.03 18.72
CA ILE A 161 -1.44 0.42 19.02
C ILE A 161 -0.37 0.79 20.03
N ARG A 162 -0.18 0.00 21.09
CA ARG A 162 0.85 0.25 22.11
C ARG A 162 2.27 0.17 21.56
N VAL A 163 2.55 -0.85 20.75
CA VAL A 163 3.89 -1.03 20.17
C VAL A 163 4.25 0.12 19.23
N VAL A 164 3.31 0.52 18.37
CA VAL A 164 3.51 1.64 17.44
C VAL A 164 3.64 2.97 18.19
N LYS A 165 2.79 3.23 19.19
CA LYS A 165 2.93 4.43 20.04
C LYS A 165 4.29 4.51 20.72
N LYS A 166 4.73 3.39 21.27
CA LYS A 166 6.07 3.33 21.88
C LYS A 166 7.16 3.67 20.87
N TRP A 167 7.08 3.13 19.64
CA TRP A 167 8.05 3.47 18.61
C TRP A 167 8.03 4.97 18.29
N ILE A 168 6.85 5.59 18.16
CA ILE A 168 6.71 7.04 17.91
C ILE A 168 7.31 7.86 19.07
N GLU A 169 7.03 7.48 20.31
CA GLU A 169 7.56 8.14 21.52
C GLU A 169 9.08 8.00 21.64
N ASP A 170 9.63 6.84 21.25
CA ASP A 170 11.09 6.58 21.27
C ASP A 170 11.83 7.29 20.11
N ASN A 171 11.11 7.79 19.09
CA ASN A 171 11.67 8.43 17.88
C ASN A 171 11.03 9.80 17.57
N PRO A 172 11.06 10.78 18.48
CA PRO A 172 10.32 12.04 18.35
C PRO A 172 10.81 12.92 17.19
N ASP A 173 12.08 12.80 16.81
CA ASP A 173 12.70 13.65 15.79
C ASP A 173 12.63 13.05 14.39
N LYS A 174 12.11 11.82 14.25
CA LYS A 174 12.00 11.16 12.95
C LYS A 174 10.88 11.75 12.09
N ARG A 175 11.20 11.93 10.80
CA ARG A 175 10.19 12.27 9.79
C ARG A 175 9.64 11.00 9.19
N PHE A 176 8.35 10.70 9.41
CA PHE A 176 7.78 9.42 9.00
C PHE A 176 6.37 9.50 8.42
N ILE A 177 6.04 8.49 7.62
CA ILE A 177 4.67 8.20 7.19
C ILE A 177 4.22 6.90 7.85
N LEU A 178 3.05 6.93 8.49
CA LEU A 178 2.38 5.76 9.05
C LEU A 178 1.26 5.31 8.11
N PHE A 179 1.35 4.08 7.58
CA PHE A 179 0.27 3.44 6.84
C PHE A 179 -0.61 2.62 7.78
N THR A 180 -1.92 2.87 7.74
CA THR A 180 -2.93 2.11 8.49
C THR A 180 -4.17 1.84 7.65
N GLY A 181 -4.83 0.71 7.92
CA GLY A 181 -6.01 0.27 7.18
C GLY A 181 -7.32 0.98 7.53
N ASP A 182 -7.39 1.68 8.68
CA ASP A 182 -8.63 2.26 9.19
C ASP A 182 -8.39 3.61 9.89
N GLU A 183 -9.31 4.57 9.66
CA GLU A 183 -9.26 5.91 10.24
C GLU A 183 -9.32 5.90 11.78
N LYS A 184 -10.17 5.04 12.35
CA LYS A 184 -10.28 4.90 13.81
C LYS A 184 -8.99 4.41 14.46
N VAL A 185 -8.23 3.60 13.74
CA VAL A 185 -6.91 3.14 14.19
C VAL A 185 -5.92 4.30 14.11
N GLY A 186 -5.90 5.05 13.02
CA GLY A 186 -5.07 6.23 12.84
C GLY A 186 -5.26 7.26 13.95
N MET A 187 -6.51 7.51 14.37
CA MET A 187 -6.83 8.45 15.47
C MET A 187 -6.12 8.12 16.80
N ASN A 188 -5.77 6.85 17.03
CA ASN A 188 -5.08 6.47 18.27
C ASN A 188 -3.66 7.02 18.36
N TYR A 189 -3.03 7.35 17.24
CA TYR A 189 -1.62 7.77 17.21
C TYR A 189 -1.43 9.27 17.42
N ASN A 190 -2.52 10.05 17.37
CA ASN A 190 -2.51 11.51 17.57
C ASN A 190 -1.54 12.25 16.61
N ILE A 191 -1.50 11.81 15.35
CA ILE A 191 -0.72 12.43 14.27
C ILE A 191 -1.65 12.90 13.15
N PRO A 192 -1.27 13.91 12.34
CA PRO A 192 -2.08 14.38 11.23
C PRO A 192 -2.44 13.27 10.27
N MET A 193 -3.71 13.19 9.87
CA MET A 193 -4.22 12.10 9.03
C MET A 193 -4.73 12.60 7.69
N PHE A 194 -4.45 11.84 6.65
CA PHE A 194 -5.01 12.01 5.33
C PHE A 194 -5.65 10.72 4.82
N ASN A 195 -6.84 10.83 4.25
CA ASN A 195 -7.54 9.74 3.59
C ASN A 195 -8.10 10.20 2.24
N SER A 196 -8.48 9.25 1.38
CA SER A 196 -9.01 9.52 0.03
C SER A 196 -10.34 10.30 0.01
N LYS A 197 -10.99 10.49 1.16
CA LYS A 197 -12.23 11.26 1.34
C LYS A 197 -11.97 12.64 1.91
N SER A 198 -10.73 12.94 2.30
CA SER A 198 -10.35 14.26 2.80
C SER A 198 -10.61 15.31 1.71
N LYS A 199 -11.44 16.28 2.02
CA LYS A 199 -11.75 17.39 1.09
C LYS A 199 -10.64 18.43 1.06
N ASN A 200 -9.76 18.42 2.07
CA ASN A 200 -8.71 19.39 2.27
C ASN A 200 -7.35 18.69 2.24
N ASN A 201 -6.43 19.23 1.47
CA ASN A 201 -5.06 18.73 1.32
C ASN A 201 -4.07 19.47 2.26
N ASP A 202 -4.53 20.30 3.19
CA ASP A 202 -3.64 21.07 4.07
C ASP A 202 -2.69 20.17 4.86
N VAL A 203 -3.18 19.03 5.33
CA VAL A 203 -2.36 18.04 6.05
C VAL A 203 -1.20 17.53 5.18
N LEU A 204 -1.44 17.29 3.88
CA LEU A 204 -0.38 16.89 2.94
C LEU A 204 0.61 18.03 2.70
N LYS A 205 0.11 19.26 2.52
CA LYS A 205 0.96 20.45 2.36
C LYS A 205 1.81 20.70 3.59
N ASP A 206 1.22 20.60 4.79
CA ASP A 206 1.94 20.77 6.04
C ASP A 206 3.08 19.76 6.19
N PHE A 207 2.85 18.52 5.75
CA PHE A 207 3.90 17.52 5.70
C PHE A 207 4.94 17.83 4.62
N GLN A 208 4.54 18.18 3.40
CA GLN A 208 5.45 18.53 2.30
C GLN A 208 6.32 19.76 2.64
N GLU A 209 5.74 20.78 3.27
CA GLU A 209 6.41 22.03 3.64
C GLU A 209 7.14 21.95 5.00
N TYR A 210 7.37 20.74 5.53
CA TYR A 210 8.07 20.49 6.80
C TYR A 210 7.44 21.15 8.04
N ARG A 211 6.14 21.50 7.98
CA ARG A 211 5.39 21.98 9.15
C ARG A 211 4.94 20.84 10.08
N SER A 212 4.94 19.62 9.58
CA SER A 212 4.72 18.39 10.34
C SER A 212 5.77 17.34 9.98
N ASN A 213 6.32 16.66 10.98
CA ASN A 213 7.27 15.54 10.79
C ASN A 213 6.56 14.19 10.69
N SER A 214 5.25 14.13 10.86
CA SER A 214 4.51 12.87 10.82
C SER A 214 3.23 13.00 10.01
N LEU A 215 2.89 11.93 9.30
CA LEU A 215 1.68 11.83 8.50
C LEU A 215 1.11 10.42 8.57
N CYS A 216 -0.18 10.29 8.89
CA CYS A 216 -0.90 9.02 8.79
C CYS A 216 -1.66 8.94 7.47
N LEU A 217 -1.36 7.94 6.66
CA LEU A 217 -2.06 7.64 5.42
C LEU A 217 -3.00 6.44 5.63
N ILE A 218 -4.27 6.63 5.27
CA ILE A 218 -5.30 5.62 5.45
C ILE A 218 -5.64 4.99 4.11
N LYS A 219 -5.44 3.68 3.98
CA LYS A 219 -5.65 2.88 2.76
C LYS A 219 -4.75 3.39 1.62
N LYS A 220 -5.36 3.75 0.49
CA LYS A 220 -4.68 4.28 -0.70
C LYS A 220 -4.48 5.80 -0.65
N GLY A 221 -4.60 6.42 0.51
CA GLY A 221 -4.35 7.86 0.65
C GLY A 221 -2.92 8.21 0.22
N GLY A 222 -2.78 9.13 -0.74
CA GLY A 222 -1.47 9.59 -1.18
C GLY A 222 -0.79 8.74 -2.26
N THR A 223 -1.54 7.93 -3.05
CA THR A 223 -0.99 7.32 -4.26
C THR A 223 -0.52 8.42 -5.23
N GLY A 224 0.75 8.34 -5.68
CA GLY A 224 1.34 9.26 -6.64
C GLY A 224 2.07 10.47 -6.06
N VAL A 225 2.10 10.67 -4.74
CA VAL A 225 2.86 11.77 -4.11
C VAL A 225 4.19 11.25 -3.59
N THR A 226 5.27 11.90 -3.96
CA THR A 226 6.62 11.68 -3.44
C THR A 226 6.91 12.75 -2.38
N TYR A 227 7.63 12.38 -1.34
CA TYR A 227 7.91 13.25 -0.21
C TYR A 227 9.42 13.41 -0.04
N GLU A 228 9.92 14.64 -0.19
CA GLU A 228 11.32 14.98 0.10
C GLU A 228 11.62 14.82 1.58
N GLY A 229 12.83 14.41 1.92
CA GLY A 229 13.28 14.22 3.29
C GLY A 229 12.57 13.10 4.07
N LEU A 230 11.81 12.24 3.38
CA LEU A 230 11.16 11.09 4.01
C LEU A 230 12.13 9.91 4.05
N ASP A 231 12.59 9.56 5.24
CA ASP A 231 13.51 8.44 5.46
C ASP A 231 12.87 7.26 6.22
N THR A 232 11.67 7.43 6.73
CA THR A 232 11.06 6.43 7.62
C THR A 232 9.60 6.15 7.25
N ILE A 233 9.28 4.87 7.12
CA ILE A 233 7.91 4.39 6.86
C ILE A 233 7.50 3.39 7.95
N LEU A 234 6.29 3.55 8.48
CA LEU A 234 5.68 2.64 9.44
C LEU A 234 4.50 1.94 8.78
N ILE A 235 4.44 0.61 8.83
CA ILE A 235 3.36 -0.20 8.25
C ILE A 235 2.70 -1.02 9.33
N THR A 236 1.41 -0.80 9.55
CA THR A 236 0.61 -1.47 10.60
C THR A 236 -0.47 -2.39 10.04
N ASP A 237 -0.76 -2.33 8.75
CA ASP A 237 -1.78 -3.13 8.08
C ASP A 237 -1.15 -4.09 7.05
N ILE A 238 -0.54 -5.15 7.55
CA ILE A 238 0.06 -6.18 6.71
C ILE A 238 -1.03 -6.98 6.01
N ASN A 239 -0.82 -7.21 4.73
CA ASN A 239 -1.57 -8.16 3.93
C ASN A 239 -0.59 -9.03 3.13
N SER A 240 -1.08 -10.07 2.46
CA SER A 240 -0.23 -10.97 1.65
C SER A 240 0.13 -10.44 0.26
N ASN A 241 -0.03 -9.14 0.01
CA ASN A 241 0.23 -8.53 -1.30
C ASN A 241 1.58 -7.80 -1.27
N SER A 242 2.59 -8.38 -1.91
CA SER A 242 3.94 -7.81 -2.06
C SER A 242 3.93 -6.49 -2.83
N GLU A 243 3.10 -6.34 -3.87
CA GLU A 243 2.98 -5.10 -4.65
C GLU A 243 2.60 -3.91 -3.76
N THR A 244 1.69 -4.14 -2.79
CA THR A 244 1.30 -3.09 -1.83
C THR A 244 2.47 -2.68 -0.94
N LEU A 245 3.30 -3.64 -0.51
CA LEU A 245 4.49 -3.35 0.30
C LEU A 245 5.52 -2.56 -0.51
N GLU A 246 5.85 -2.99 -1.72
CA GLU A 246 6.79 -2.30 -2.61
C GLU A 246 6.36 -0.87 -2.91
N GLN A 247 5.08 -0.65 -3.24
CA GLN A 247 4.54 0.70 -3.46
C GLN A 247 4.67 1.60 -2.24
N ARG A 248 4.53 1.05 -1.02
CA ARG A 248 4.74 1.80 0.22
C ARG A 248 6.21 2.10 0.47
N CYS A 249 7.08 1.12 0.26
CA CYS A 249 8.54 1.32 0.33
C CYS A 249 8.99 2.41 -0.64
N GLY A 250 8.49 2.38 -1.87
CA GLY A 250 8.78 3.36 -2.92
C GLY A 250 8.57 4.83 -2.53
N ARG A 251 7.73 5.11 -1.52
CA ARG A 251 7.49 6.49 -1.05
C ARG A 251 8.70 7.13 -0.39
N SER A 252 9.61 6.34 0.15
CA SER A 252 10.84 6.83 0.81
C SER A 252 12.08 6.75 -0.08
N LEU A 253 11.95 6.25 -1.32
CA LEU A 253 13.09 5.97 -2.18
C LEU A 253 13.52 7.15 -3.06
N LEU A 254 12.92 8.34 -2.90
CA LEU A 254 13.39 9.52 -3.63
C LEU A 254 14.88 9.71 -3.40
N PHE A 255 15.63 9.85 -4.51
CA PHE A 255 17.07 10.02 -4.43
C PHE A 255 17.43 11.31 -3.71
N GLU A 256 18.19 11.16 -2.65
CA GLU A 256 18.83 12.24 -1.88
C GLU A 256 20.20 11.74 -1.45
N GLU A 257 21.25 12.51 -1.68
CA GLU A 257 22.62 12.10 -1.40
C GLU A 257 22.83 11.76 0.09
N GLY A 258 23.41 10.59 0.36
CA GLY A 258 23.69 10.12 1.72
C GLY A 258 22.49 9.62 2.53
N LYS A 259 21.29 9.58 1.94
CA LYS A 259 20.09 9.08 2.62
C LYS A 259 19.94 7.57 2.48
N GLU A 260 19.63 6.92 3.57
CA GLU A 260 19.14 5.54 3.62
C GLU A 260 17.76 5.53 4.28
N SER A 261 16.81 4.84 3.66
CA SER A 261 15.43 4.77 4.18
C SER A 261 15.23 3.54 5.04
N THR A 262 14.34 3.62 6.03
CA THR A 262 13.97 2.47 6.86
C THR A 262 12.46 2.26 6.83
N VAL A 263 12.05 1.03 6.53
CA VAL A 263 10.65 0.61 6.55
C VAL A 263 10.42 -0.29 7.77
N HIS A 264 9.63 0.19 8.72
CA HIS A 264 9.27 -0.55 9.93
C HIS A 264 7.93 -1.23 9.74
N ILE A 265 7.92 -2.56 9.85
CA ILE A 265 6.71 -3.39 9.72
C ILE A 265 6.34 -3.94 11.09
N PHE A 266 5.12 -3.67 11.57
CA PHE A 266 4.63 -4.18 12.84
C PHE A 266 3.75 -5.41 12.63
N CYS A 267 4.22 -6.58 13.07
CA CYS A 267 3.57 -7.87 12.84
C CYS A 267 3.36 -8.63 14.15
N SER A 268 2.15 -9.18 14.35
CA SER A 268 1.94 -10.10 15.48
C SER A 268 2.57 -11.46 15.22
N LEU A 269 2.93 -12.18 16.29
CA LEU A 269 3.45 -13.54 16.22
C LEU A 269 2.38 -14.59 15.87
N GLU A 270 1.16 -14.18 15.52
CA GLU A 270 0.13 -15.10 15.04
C GLU A 270 0.51 -15.69 13.68
N GLU A 271 0.43 -17.01 13.55
CA GLU A 271 0.90 -17.76 12.36
C GLU A 271 0.39 -17.18 11.04
N PHE A 272 -0.89 -16.82 10.97
CA PHE A 272 -1.46 -16.28 9.74
C PHE A 272 -0.88 -14.90 9.36
N GLN A 273 -0.50 -14.05 10.35
CA GLN A 273 0.18 -12.78 10.07
C GLN A 273 1.63 -13.00 9.65
N MET A 274 2.32 -13.94 10.29
CA MET A 274 3.67 -14.33 9.88
C MET A 274 3.68 -14.86 8.43
N ASN A 275 2.67 -15.67 8.06
CA ASN A 275 2.52 -16.14 6.67
C ASN A 275 2.25 -14.98 5.69
N TRP A 276 1.46 -13.96 6.08
CA TRP A 276 1.26 -12.78 5.23
C TRP A 276 2.53 -11.93 5.14
N LEU A 277 3.23 -11.74 6.23
CA LEU A 277 4.51 -11.04 6.24
C LEU A 277 5.51 -11.72 5.30
N ASN A 278 5.71 -13.02 5.42
CA ASN A 278 6.62 -13.77 4.56
C ASN A 278 6.27 -13.59 3.08
N LYS A 279 4.99 -13.74 2.72
CA LYS A 279 4.53 -13.52 1.33
C LYS A 279 4.74 -12.07 0.86
N SER A 280 4.51 -11.09 1.72
CA SER A 280 4.71 -9.69 1.33
C SER A 280 6.19 -9.32 1.16
N LEU A 281 7.09 -10.05 1.82
CA LEU A 281 8.54 -9.85 1.72
C LEU A 281 9.20 -10.64 0.59
N GLU A 282 8.48 -11.54 -0.10
CA GLU A 282 9.05 -12.37 -1.19
C GLU A 282 9.69 -11.55 -2.32
N SER A 283 9.17 -10.37 -2.60
CA SER A 283 9.71 -9.46 -3.62
C SER A 283 10.83 -8.54 -3.11
N ILE A 284 11.09 -8.52 -1.81
CA ILE A 284 12.14 -7.69 -1.21
C ILE A 284 13.45 -8.49 -1.18
N ASN A 285 14.54 -7.87 -1.60
CA ASN A 285 15.85 -8.47 -1.53
C ASN A 285 16.18 -8.85 -0.07
N PRO A 286 16.50 -10.12 0.24
CA PRO A 286 16.76 -10.60 1.60
C PRO A 286 17.85 -9.83 2.35
N ASN A 287 18.82 -9.25 1.64
CA ASN A 287 19.88 -8.44 2.25
C ASN A 287 19.40 -7.12 2.86
N ARG A 288 18.13 -6.76 2.65
CA ARG A 288 17.50 -5.54 3.18
C ARG A 288 16.60 -5.79 4.39
N ILE A 289 16.41 -7.04 4.78
CA ILE A 289 15.52 -7.46 5.88
C ILE A 289 16.33 -7.75 7.13
#